data_dcb30aea5e437d29230ef409ba8df4d9
#
_entry.id   dcb30aea5e437d29230ef409ba8df4d9
#
_cell.length_a   1.000
_cell.length_b   1.000
_cell.length_c   1.000
_cell.angle_alpha   90.00
_cell.angle_beta   90.00
_cell.angle_gamma   90.00
#
_symmetry.space_group_name_H-M   'P 1'
#
loop_
_entity.id
_entity.type
_entity.pdbx_description
1 polymer ?
#
loop_
_entity_poly.entity_id
_entity_poly.type
_entity_poly.pdbx_seq_one_letter_code
_entity_poly.pdbx_strand_id
1 'polypeptide(L)'
;MTKKKPLKTYVYLFLINGLTLCIGFIVFIIITINTMENTALVQSKRNLRTFALVIERLIKSMPEIEIIPSSNQDDTIKFLDILLKELAADDSFFRITVIDSDGVVLGDSDYPLDKLVNHRSQQEVVEALSGKESCIIRKNILTNEKTIYYAYSFNYKNRELILRLSMPTAVNVFFSSNIQIDNIVIAMVVLIVVLGISFFVLSKVIR
;
A
#
# COMPACT_ATOMS: atom_id res chain seq x y z
N MET A 1 -15.94 21.78 59.98
CA MET A 1 -17.17 21.44 59.26
C MET A 1 -16.90 21.55 57.76
N THR A 2 -16.60 20.45 57.12
CA THR A 2 -16.43 20.41 55.64
C THR A 2 -17.83 20.45 54.98
N LYS A 3 -18.14 21.55 54.31
CA LYS A 3 -19.35 21.65 53.52
C LYS A 3 -19.31 20.60 52.39
N LYS A 4 -20.16 19.56 52.47
CA LYS A 4 -20.37 18.64 51.37
C LYS A 4 -20.78 19.42 50.11
N LYS A 5 -20.00 19.34 49.07
CA LYS A 5 -20.34 19.96 47.78
C LYS A 5 -21.67 19.35 47.29
N PRO A 6 -22.59 20.12 46.68
CA PRO A 6 -23.87 19.63 46.23
C PRO A 6 -23.67 18.53 45.15
N LEU A 7 -24.48 17.48 45.16
CA LEU A 7 -24.47 16.37 44.21
C LEU A 7 -24.32 16.80 42.75
N LYS A 8 -24.95 17.91 42.39
CA LYS A 8 -24.85 18.52 41.04
C LYS A 8 -23.41 18.82 40.63
N THR A 9 -22.56 19.27 41.54
CA THR A 9 -21.14 19.58 41.22
C THR A 9 -20.36 18.33 40.81
N TYR A 10 -20.58 17.20 41.44
CA TYR A 10 -19.92 15.93 41.10
C TYR A 10 -20.38 15.41 39.75
N VAL A 11 -21.70 15.53 39.44
CA VAL A 11 -22.24 15.15 38.14
C VAL A 11 -21.65 16.02 37.03
N TYR A 12 -21.52 17.33 37.20
CA TYR A 12 -20.89 18.21 36.24
C TYR A 12 -19.40 17.85 36.02
N LEU A 13 -18.65 17.58 37.07
CA LEU A 13 -17.23 17.15 36.95
C LEU A 13 -17.11 15.83 36.20
N PHE A 14 -18.00 14.88 36.43
CA PHE A 14 -18.01 13.61 35.70
C PHE A 14 -18.30 13.82 34.21
N LEU A 15 -19.32 14.65 33.89
CA LEU A 15 -19.68 14.94 32.50
C LEU A 15 -18.54 15.68 31.77
N ILE A 16 -17.89 16.64 32.41
CA ILE A 16 -16.75 17.35 31.83
C ILE A 16 -15.57 16.37 31.56
N ASN A 17 -15.26 15.51 32.53
CA ASN A 17 -14.20 14.52 32.38
C ASN A 17 -14.53 13.52 31.27
N GLY A 18 -15.76 13.03 31.20
CA GLY A 18 -16.24 12.16 30.12
C GLY A 18 -16.14 12.84 28.75
N LEU A 19 -16.54 14.10 28.64
CA LEU A 19 -16.46 14.87 27.40
C LEU A 19 -15.00 15.05 26.94
N THR A 20 -14.09 15.40 27.84
CA THR A 20 -12.66 15.57 27.49
C THR A 20 -12.02 14.27 27.03
N LEU A 21 -12.36 13.13 27.65
CA LEU A 21 -11.89 11.80 27.22
C LEU A 21 -12.45 11.42 25.85
N CYS A 22 -13.72 11.71 25.56
CA CYS A 22 -14.32 11.47 24.24
C CYS A 22 -13.66 12.30 23.15
N ILE A 23 -13.39 13.59 23.41
CA ILE A 23 -12.67 14.46 22.46
C ILE A 23 -11.25 13.91 22.20
N GLY A 24 -10.52 13.55 23.26
CA GLY A 24 -9.18 12.98 23.15
C GLY A 24 -9.19 11.69 22.32
N PHE A 25 -10.19 10.84 22.48
CA PHE A 25 -10.33 9.61 21.71
C PHE A 25 -10.64 9.88 20.24
N ILE A 26 -11.50 10.86 19.92
CA ILE A 26 -11.78 11.26 18.54
C ILE A 26 -10.49 11.78 17.86
N VAL A 27 -9.74 12.64 18.54
CA VAL A 27 -8.46 13.15 18.03
C VAL A 27 -7.47 12.02 17.80
N PHE A 28 -7.38 11.05 18.71
CA PHE A 28 -6.53 9.87 18.56
C PHE A 28 -6.91 9.06 17.31
N ILE A 29 -8.23 8.81 17.08
CA ILE A 29 -8.71 8.10 15.89
C ILE A 29 -8.30 8.84 14.62
N ILE A 30 -8.49 10.17 14.56
CA ILE A 30 -8.12 10.97 13.38
C ILE A 30 -6.63 10.88 13.08
N ILE A 31 -5.79 11.03 14.13
CA ILE A 31 -4.33 10.90 13.98
C ILE A 31 -3.96 9.50 13.49
N THR A 32 -4.57 8.45 14.05
CA THR A 32 -4.33 7.06 13.67
C THR A 32 -4.65 6.84 12.21
N ILE A 33 -5.83 7.28 11.72
CA ILE A 33 -6.24 7.13 10.32
C ILE A 33 -5.26 7.85 9.38
N ASN A 34 -4.89 9.10 9.68
CA ASN A 34 -3.96 9.86 8.84
C ASN A 34 -2.55 9.21 8.80
N THR A 35 -2.09 8.66 9.92
CA THR A 35 -0.81 7.96 9.98
C THR A 35 -0.85 6.64 9.20
N MET A 36 -2.01 5.99 9.16
CA MET A 36 -2.22 4.76 8.38
C MET A 36 -1.92 4.95 6.90
N GLU A 37 -2.49 5.95 6.27
CA GLU A 37 -2.32 6.16 4.82
C GLU A 37 -0.85 6.34 4.46
N ASN A 38 -0.12 7.16 5.22
CA ASN A 38 1.30 7.41 4.98
C ASN A 38 2.17 6.16 5.22
N THR A 39 1.92 5.44 6.32
CA THR A 39 2.69 4.23 6.65
C THR A 39 2.42 3.12 5.64
N ALA A 40 1.16 2.96 5.22
CA ALA A 40 0.77 1.99 4.22
C ALA A 40 1.48 2.25 2.88
N LEU A 41 1.57 3.50 2.44
CA LEU A 41 2.27 3.86 1.21
C LEU A 41 3.77 3.52 1.27
N VAL A 42 4.43 3.90 2.37
CA VAL A 42 5.87 3.61 2.57
C VAL A 42 6.12 2.10 2.59
N GLN A 43 5.27 1.36 3.29
CA GLN A 43 5.36 -0.11 3.36
C GLN A 43 5.15 -0.75 1.98
N SER A 44 4.17 -0.28 1.21
CA SER A 44 3.93 -0.77 -0.14
C SER A 44 5.09 -0.51 -1.08
N LYS A 45 5.66 0.69 -1.05
CA LYS A 45 6.86 1.00 -1.82
C LYS A 45 7.98 0.02 -1.49
N ARG A 46 8.21 -0.27 -0.22
CA ARG A 46 9.25 -1.21 0.24
C ARG A 46 8.97 -2.63 -0.24
N ASN A 47 7.72 -3.09 -0.12
CA ASN A 47 7.31 -4.42 -0.56
C ASN A 47 7.45 -4.56 -2.07
N LEU A 48 6.90 -3.63 -2.85
CA LEU A 48 7.00 -3.63 -4.31
C LEU A 48 8.46 -3.61 -4.77
N ARG A 49 9.32 -2.81 -4.12
CA ARG A 49 10.77 -2.81 -4.39
C ARG A 49 11.41 -4.17 -4.16
N THR A 50 11.08 -4.81 -3.04
CA THR A 50 11.63 -6.15 -2.71
C THR A 50 11.20 -7.19 -3.74
N PHE A 51 9.92 -7.22 -4.10
CA PHE A 51 9.40 -8.12 -5.14
C PHE A 51 10.04 -7.83 -6.50
N ALA A 52 10.17 -6.56 -6.87
CA ALA A 52 10.79 -6.15 -8.12
C ALA A 52 12.23 -6.65 -8.24
N LEU A 53 13.03 -6.54 -7.17
CA LEU A 53 14.39 -7.07 -7.14
C LEU A 53 14.47 -8.60 -7.28
N VAL A 54 13.49 -9.32 -6.72
CA VAL A 54 13.41 -10.78 -6.88
C VAL A 54 13.08 -11.13 -8.34
N ILE A 55 12.09 -10.46 -8.94
CA ILE A 55 11.69 -10.66 -10.33
C ILE A 55 12.85 -10.32 -11.29
N GLU A 56 13.54 -9.20 -11.06
CA GLU A 56 14.74 -8.84 -11.83
C GLU A 56 15.80 -9.95 -11.80
N ARG A 57 16.08 -10.50 -10.60
CA ARG A 57 17.04 -11.61 -10.46
C ARG A 57 16.60 -12.86 -11.23
N LEU A 58 15.31 -13.19 -11.19
CA LEU A 58 14.76 -14.29 -11.95
C LEU A 58 14.92 -14.06 -13.45
N ILE A 59 14.58 -12.88 -13.96
CA ILE A 59 14.78 -12.52 -15.37
C ILE A 59 16.27 -12.61 -15.75
N LYS A 60 17.17 -12.09 -14.91
CA LYS A 60 18.63 -12.13 -15.17
C LYS A 60 19.25 -13.53 -15.09
N SER A 61 18.65 -14.43 -14.30
CA SER A 61 19.15 -15.81 -14.14
C SER A 61 18.78 -16.73 -15.31
N MET A 62 17.91 -16.29 -16.19
CA MET A 62 17.49 -17.11 -17.34
C MET A 62 18.58 -17.16 -18.39
N PRO A 63 19.05 -18.37 -18.76
CA PRO A 63 20.22 -18.51 -19.61
C PRO A 63 20.02 -18.00 -21.02
N GLU A 64 18.81 -17.94 -21.54
CA GLU A 64 18.58 -17.68 -22.96
C GLU A 64 17.19 -17.12 -23.28
N ILE A 65 16.87 -15.99 -22.68
CA ILE A 65 15.85 -15.15 -23.31
C ILE A 65 16.63 -14.23 -24.28
N GLU A 66 16.88 -14.69 -25.48
CA GLU A 66 17.28 -13.81 -26.57
C GLU A 66 16.10 -12.87 -26.88
N ILE A 67 16.04 -11.73 -26.18
CA ILE A 67 15.24 -10.57 -26.60
C ILE A 67 15.98 -9.97 -27.80
N ILE A 68 16.08 -10.74 -28.89
CA ILE A 68 16.71 -10.32 -30.13
C ILE A 68 15.60 -9.87 -31.08
N PRO A 69 15.71 -8.67 -31.70
CA PRO A 69 14.89 -8.31 -32.83
C PRO A 69 15.49 -8.98 -34.08
N SER A 70 15.39 -10.28 -34.21
CA SER A 70 15.65 -11.00 -35.43
C SER A 70 14.66 -12.14 -35.54
N SER A 71 14.03 -12.25 -36.66
CA SER A 71 13.11 -13.25 -37.23
C SER A 71 12.24 -14.15 -36.31
N ASN A 72 12.52 -14.23 -35.00
CA ASN A 72 11.78 -14.99 -33.98
C ASN A 72 11.43 -14.15 -32.73
N GLN A 73 11.23 -12.85 -32.88
CA GLN A 73 10.86 -11.92 -31.79
C GLN A 73 9.58 -12.37 -31.04
N ASP A 74 8.71 -13.05 -31.74
CA ASP A 74 7.42 -13.53 -31.23
C ASP A 74 7.58 -14.60 -30.13
N ASP A 75 8.56 -15.47 -30.22
CA ASP A 75 8.68 -16.60 -29.27
C ASP A 75 9.29 -16.17 -27.94
N THR A 76 10.20 -15.20 -27.95
CA THR A 76 10.83 -14.68 -26.72
C THR A 76 9.89 -13.80 -25.92
N ILE A 77 9.14 -12.93 -26.60
CA ILE A 77 8.09 -12.11 -25.97
C ILE A 77 7.03 -13.01 -25.36
N LYS A 78 6.61 -14.08 -26.06
CA LYS A 78 5.68 -15.09 -25.54
C LYS A 78 6.21 -15.78 -24.28
N PHE A 79 7.49 -16.12 -24.24
CA PHE A 79 8.08 -16.79 -23.08
C PHE A 79 8.10 -15.87 -21.85
N LEU A 80 8.52 -14.60 -22.02
CA LEU A 80 8.51 -13.63 -20.95
C LEU A 80 7.07 -13.38 -20.43
N ASP A 81 6.12 -13.25 -21.33
CA ASP A 81 4.71 -13.06 -21.01
C ASP A 81 4.12 -14.26 -20.23
N ILE A 82 4.41 -15.49 -20.67
CA ILE A 82 4.02 -16.73 -19.98
C ILE A 82 4.62 -16.78 -18.58
N LEU A 83 5.92 -16.49 -18.45
CA LEU A 83 6.60 -16.47 -17.15
C LEU A 83 5.98 -15.48 -16.18
N LEU A 84 5.70 -14.25 -16.64
CA LEU A 84 5.10 -13.24 -15.76
C LEU A 84 3.70 -13.66 -15.32
N LYS A 85 2.94 -14.33 -16.19
CA LYS A 85 1.64 -14.91 -15.85
C LYS A 85 1.75 -16.04 -14.83
N GLU A 86 2.75 -16.92 -14.97
CA GLU A 86 3.00 -17.97 -13.99
C GLU A 86 3.43 -17.42 -12.64
N LEU A 87 4.30 -16.40 -12.62
CA LEU A 87 4.74 -15.74 -11.38
C LEU A 87 3.60 -15.01 -10.65
N ALA A 88 2.56 -14.63 -11.36
CA ALA A 88 1.39 -13.95 -10.81
C ALA A 88 0.17 -14.89 -10.63
N ALA A 89 0.24 -16.17 -11.03
CA ALA A 89 -0.91 -17.05 -11.13
C ALA A 89 -1.55 -17.45 -9.80
N ASP A 90 -0.82 -17.42 -8.68
CA ASP A 90 -1.33 -17.77 -7.36
C ASP A 90 -1.55 -16.51 -6.51
N ASP A 91 -2.72 -15.86 -6.65
CA ASP A 91 -3.17 -14.76 -5.77
C ASP A 91 -2.15 -13.61 -5.61
N SER A 92 -1.39 -13.29 -6.66
CA SER A 92 -0.49 -12.15 -6.59
C SER A 92 -1.30 -10.87 -6.51
N PHE A 93 -1.11 -10.13 -5.41
CA PHE A 93 -1.76 -8.84 -5.17
C PHE A 93 -1.22 -7.70 -6.05
N PHE A 94 -0.29 -8.00 -6.95
CA PHE A 94 0.36 -7.03 -7.81
C PHE A 94 0.49 -7.55 -9.24
N ARG A 95 0.29 -6.65 -10.18
CA ARG A 95 0.53 -6.88 -11.60
C ARG A 95 1.98 -6.58 -11.93
N ILE A 96 2.59 -7.43 -12.73
CA ILE A 96 3.97 -7.31 -13.21
C ILE A 96 3.92 -6.94 -14.69
N THR A 97 4.67 -5.90 -15.07
CA THR A 97 4.81 -5.48 -16.47
C THR A 97 6.29 -5.24 -16.77
N VAL A 98 6.79 -5.81 -17.86
CA VAL A 98 8.13 -5.52 -18.39
C VAL A 98 7.98 -4.71 -19.65
N ILE A 99 8.73 -3.61 -19.74
CA ILE A 99 8.61 -2.58 -20.78
C ILE A 99 10.00 -2.30 -21.33
N ASP A 100 10.14 -2.07 -22.64
CA ASP A 100 11.40 -1.65 -23.24
C ASP A 100 11.62 -0.13 -23.13
N SER A 101 12.78 0.33 -23.59
CA SER A 101 13.16 1.75 -23.60
C SER A 101 12.24 2.62 -24.49
N ASP A 102 11.53 2.02 -25.44
CA ASP A 102 10.59 2.70 -26.32
C ASP A 102 9.15 2.72 -25.76
N GLY A 103 8.95 2.10 -24.58
CA GLY A 103 7.67 2.04 -23.89
C GLY A 103 6.77 0.92 -24.38
N VAL A 104 7.28 0.00 -25.20
CA VAL A 104 6.55 -1.18 -25.67
C VAL A 104 6.54 -2.23 -24.55
N VAL A 105 5.37 -2.81 -24.29
CA VAL A 105 5.23 -3.87 -23.28
C VAL A 105 5.71 -5.19 -23.89
N LEU A 106 6.70 -5.78 -23.23
CA LEU A 106 7.29 -7.07 -23.61
C LEU A 106 6.66 -8.26 -22.89
N GLY A 107 6.02 -8.01 -21.74
CA GLY A 107 5.31 -9.03 -20.96
C GLY A 107 4.44 -8.38 -19.90
N ASP A 108 3.31 -9.02 -19.60
CA ASP A 108 2.35 -8.55 -18.61
C ASP A 108 1.65 -9.72 -17.91
N SER A 109 1.55 -9.67 -16.58
CA SER A 109 0.94 -10.78 -15.84
C SER A 109 -0.57 -10.88 -16.00
N ASP A 110 -1.27 -9.76 -16.24
CA ASP A 110 -2.73 -9.70 -16.14
C ASP A 110 -3.43 -9.57 -17.50
N TYR A 111 -2.78 -8.92 -18.46
CA TYR A 111 -3.41 -8.59 -19.73
C TYR A 111 -2.65 -9.16 -20.93
N PRO A 112 -3.36 -9.55 -21.99
CA PRO A 112 -2.71 -9.93 -23.24
C PRO A 112 -2.05 -8.73 -23.91
N LEU A 113 -0.88 -8.94 -24.49
CA LEU A 113 -0.02 -7.87 -25.03
C LEU A 113 -0.68 -7.05 -26.14
N ASP A 114 -1.53 -7.67 -26.94
CA ASP A 114 -2.28 -7.05 -28.06
C ASP A 114 -3.29 -5.98 -27.59
N LYS A 115 -3.67 -6.01 -26.31
CA LYS A 115 -4.58 -5.03 -25.70
C LYS A 115 -3.87 -3.89 -24.98
N LEU A 116 -2.54 -3.95 -24.89
CA LEU A 116 -1.77 -2.96 -24.15
C LEU A 116 -1.27 -1.86 -25.08
N VAL A 117 -1.43 -0.62 -24.61
CA VAL A 117 -0.91 0.56 -25.30
C VAL A 117 0.55 0.81 -24.89
N ASN A 118 1.26 1.62 -25.69
CA ASN A 118 2.59 2.06 -25.33
C ASN A 118 2.59 2.87 -24.03
N HIS A 119 3.52 2.55 -23.13
CA HIS A 119 3.60 3.13 -21.78
C HIS A 119 4.67 4.22 -21.61
N ARG A 120 5.35 4.63 -22.69
CA ARG A 120 6.45 5.61 -22.64
C ARG A 120 6.07 6.94 -22.00
N SER A 121 4.83 7.38 -22.15
CA SER A 121 4.32 8.65 -21.57
C SER A 121 3.88 8.54 -20.11
N GLN A 122 3.87 7.36 -19.53
CA GLN A 122 3.48 7.17 -18.14
C GLN A 122 4.57 7.74 -17.22
N GLN A 123 4.17 8.50 -16.20
CA GLN A 123 5.10 9.21 -15.32
C GLN A 123 6.13 8.26 -14.69
N GLU A 124 5.68 7.12 -14.15
CA GLU A 124 6.56 6.13 -13.54
C GLU A 124 7.59 5.56 -14.53
N VAL A 125 7.22 5.43 -15.80
CA VAL A 125 8.12 4.94 -16.86
C VAL A 125 9.13 6.02 -17.25
N VAL A 126 8.69 7.27 -17.39
CA VAL A 126 9.58 8.41 -17.67
C VAL A 126 10.63 8.58 -16.57
N GLU A 127 10.23 8.49 -15.31
CA GLU A 127 11.14 8.58 -14.17
C GLU A 127 12.12 7.40 -14.15
N ALA A 128 11.65 6.17 -14.42
CA ALA A 128 12.47 4.98 -14.50
C ALA A 128 13.53 5.09 -15.60
N LEU A 129 13.17 5.56 -16.80
CA LEU A 129 14.10 5.82 -17.90
C LEU A 129 15.15 6.90 -17.57
N SER A 130 14.86 7.80 -16.65
CA SER A 130 15.85 8.76 -16.13
C SER A 130 16.79 8.17 -15.08
N GLY A 131 16.76 6.86 -14.84
CA GLY A 131 17.59 6.16 -13.85
C GLY A 131 17.09 6.32 -12.40
N LYS A 132 15.85 6.74 -12.18
CA LYS A 132 15.26 6.92 -10.84
C LYS A 132 14.25 5.81 -10.53
N GLU A 133 14.24 5.34 -9.28
CA GLU A 133 13.12 4.53 -8.80
C GLU A 133 11.88 5.42 -8.64
N SER A 134 10.81 5.09 -9.33
CA SER A 134 9.54 5.82 -9.25
C SER A 134 8.52 5.05 -8.42
N CYS A 135 7.74 5.76 -7.61
CA CYS A 135 6.60 5.20 -6.91
C CYS A 135 5.49 6.25 -6.86
N ILE A 136 4.47 6.08 -7.67
CA ILE A 136 3.37 7.03 -7.79
C ILE A 136 2.02 6.37 -7.53
N ILE A 137 1.04 7.17 -7.14
CA ILE A 137 -0.35 6.75 -7.03
C ILE A 137 -1.15 7.52 -8.07
N ARG A 138 -1.84 6.78 -8.93
CA ARG A 138 -2.77 7.34 -9.89
C ARG A 138 -3.95 6.42 -10.12
N LYS A 139 -5.00 6.92 -10.74
CA LYS A 139 -6.09 6.08 -11.20
C LYS A 139 -5.63 5.18 -12.35
N ASN A 140 -5.92 3.91 -12.24
CA ASN A 140 -5.77 2.95 -13.33
C ASN A 140 -6.84 3.26 -14.38
N ILE A 141 -6.43 3.40 -15.64
CA ILE A 141 -7.32 3.74 -16.75
C ILE A 141 -8.32 2.61 -17.03
N LEU A 142 -7.94 1.37 -16.79
CA LEU A 142 -8.77 0.19 -17.07
C LEU A 142 -9.79 -0.08 -15.96
N THR A 143 -9.36 0.00 -14.69
CA THR A 143 -10.22 -0.34 -13.53
C THR A 143 -10.84 0.87 -12.86
N ASN A 144 -10.40 2.09 -13.20
CA ASN A 144 -10.76 3.36 -12.54
C ASN A 144 -10.46 3.41 -11.03
N GLU A 145 -9.66 2.48 -10.52
CA GLU A 145 -9.24 2.41 -9.12
C GLU A 145 -7.92 3.13 -8.89
N LYS A 146 -7.74 3.66 -7.68
CA LYS A 146 -6.45 4.19 -7.24
C LYS A 146 -5.46 3.02 -7.13
N THR A 147 -4.36 3.13 -7.87
CA THR A 147 -3.34 2.09 -7.98
C THR A 147 -1.96 2.69 -7.70
N ILE A 148 -1.16 1.99 -6.93
CA ILE A 148 0.26 2.30 -6.71
C ILE A 148 1.03 1.69 -7.86
N TYR A 149 1.87 2.49 -8.52
CA TYR A 149 2.80 2.06 -9.54
C TYR A 149 4.22 2.27 -9.04
N TYR A 150 5.00 1.20 -9.01
CA TYR A 150 6.42 1.23 -8.75
C TYR A 150 7.16 0.81 -10.01
N ALA A 151 8.12 1.60 -10.45
CA ALA A 151 8.92 1.29 -11.64
C ALA A 151 10.38 1.69 -11.45
N TYR A 152 11.27 0.95 -12.07
CA TYR A 152 12.68 1.29 -12.22
C TYR A 152 13.26 0.60 -13.44
N SER A 153 14.35 1.17 -14.00
CA SER A 153 15.08 0.55 -15.10
C SER A 153 16.17 -0.39 -14.60
N PHE A 154 16.42 -1.44 -15.36
CA PHE A 154 17.50 -2.39 -15.15
C PHE A 154 18.11 -2.83 -16.48
N ASN A 155 19.38 -3.19 -16.46
CA ASN A 155 20.05 -3.69 -17.65
C ASN A 155 19.96 -5.22 -17.74
N TYR A 156 19.49 -5.68 -18.89
CA TYR A 156 19.47 -7.09 -19.25
C TYR A 156 20.09 -7.28 -20.65
N LYS A 157 21.19 -8.03 -20.74
CA LYS A 157 21.91 -8.32 -21.99
C LYS A 157 22.11 -7.08 -22.90
N ASN A 158 22.68 -6.01 -22.34
CA ASN A 158 22.94 -4.73 -23.02
C ASN A 158 21.69 -3.97 -23.49
N ARG A 159 20.52 -4.30 -22.97
CA ARG A 159 19.29 -3.56 -23.17
C ARG A 159 18.79 -3.00 -21.86
N GLU A 160 18.33 -1.76 -21.90
CA GLU A 160 17.61 -1.17 -20.78
C GLU A 160 16.14 -1.60 -20.84
N LEU A 161 15.71 -2.26 -19.78
CA LEU A 161 14.33 -2.65 -19.56
C LEU A 161 13.78 -1.96 -18.33
N ILE A 162 12.48 -1.77 -18.29
CA ILE A 162 11.76 -1.21 -17.15
C ILE A 162 10.91 -2.31 -16.55
N LEU A 163 11.10 -2.57 -15.27
CA LEU A 163 10.19 -3.40 -14.48
C LEU A 163 9.21 -2.50 -13.77
N ARG A 164 7.92 -2.71 -14.03
CA ARG A 164 6.82 -1.99 -13.38
C ARG A 164 5.96 -2.98 -12.61
N LEU A 165 5.78 -2.70 -11.32
CA LEU A 165 4.81 -3.39 -10.47
C LEU A 165 3.66 -2.44 -10.16
N SER A 166 2.43 -2.94 -10.18
CA SER A 166 1.27 -2.14 -9.81
C SER A 166 0.32 -2.91 -8.89
N MET A 167 -0.24 -2.20 -7.91
CA MET A 167 -1.12 -2.77 -6.89
C MET A 167 -2.24 -1.80 -6.55
N PRO A 168 -3.53 -2.25 -6.50
CA PRO A 168 -4.63 -1.43 -6.02
C PRO A 168 -4.38 -0.94 -4.59
N THR A 169 -4.67 0.34 -4.30
CA THR A 169 -4.49 0.90 -2.95
C THR A 169 -5.39 0.24 -1.90
N ALA A 170 -6.55 -0.28 -2.32
CA ALA A 170 -7.46 -1.01 -1.43
C ALA A 170 -6.82 -2.26 -0.82
N VAL A 171 -6.04 -3.00 -1.60
CA VAL A 171 -5.27 -4.17 -1.12
C VAL A 171 -4.24 -3.77 -0.07
N ASN A 172 -3.58 -2.63 -0.29
CA ASN A 172 -2.59 -2.11 0.64
C ASN A 172 -3.18 -1.74 2.01
N VAL A 173 -4.35 -1.12 2.03
CA VAL A 173 -5.06 -0.81 3.28
C VAL A 173 -5.41 -2.08 4.03
N PHE A 174 -5.82 -3.15 3.35
CA PHE A 174 -6.14 -4.42 3.99
C PHE A 174 -4.92 -5.06 4.68
N PHE A 175 -3.74 -5.06 4.06
CA PHE A 175 -2.53 -5.62 4.68
C PHE A 175 -1.98 -4.77 5.82
N SER A 176 -2.16 -3.45 5.77
CA SER A 176 -1.70 -2.56 6.85
C SER A 176 -2.70 -2.43 7.99
N SER A 177 -3.98 -2.76 7.77
CA SER A 177 -5.06 -2.54 8.72
C SER A 177 -5.03 -3.48 9.93
N ASN A 178 -4.53 -4.72 9.79
CA ASN A 178 -4.54 -5.70 10.88
C ASN A 178 -3.80 -5.23 12.14
N ILE A 179 -2.61 -4.62 11.98
CA ILE A 179 -1.81 -4.13 13.13
C ILE A 179 -2.46 -2.90 13.80
N GLN A 180 -3.27 -2.15 13.05
CA GLN A 180 -3.82 -0.87 13.54
C GLN A 180 -5.23 -1.01 14.11
N ILE A 181 -5.99 -2.00 13.68
CA ILE A 181 -7.25 -2.40 14.33
C ILE A 181 -6.96 -2.77 15.78
N ASP A 182 -5.89 -3.51 16.05
CA ASP A 182 -5.48 -3.88 17.40
C ASP A 182 -5.23 -2.65 18.29
N ASN A 183 -4.55 -1.62 17.76
CA ASN A 183 -4.30 -0.37 18.48
C ASN A 183 -5.60 0.40 18.79
N ILE A 184 -6.56 0.43 17.86
CA ILE A 184 -7.87 1.07 18.09
C ILE A 184 -8.66 0.29 19.14
N VAL A 185 -8.65 -1.03 19.09
CA VAL A 185 -9.32 -1.90 20.07
C VAL A 185 -8.69 -1.69 21.46
N ILE A 186 -7.38 -1.67 21.57
CA ILE A 186 -6.66 -1.40 22.83
C ILE A 186 -7.05 -0.02 23.38
N ALA A 187 -7.05 1.02 22.55
CA ALA A 187 -7.43 2.38 22.96
C ALA A 187 -8.88 2.44 23.43
N MET A 188 -9.80 1.72 22.79
CA MET A 188 -11.19 1.63 23.20
C MET A 188 -11.35 0.92 24.56
N VAL A 189 -10.61 -0.17 24.78
CA VAL A 189 -10.61 -0.86 26.08
C VAL A 189 -10.07 0.05 27.18
N VAL A 190 -8.97 0.76 26.94
CA VAL A 190 -8.40 1.74 27.90
C VAL A 190 -9.43 2.84 28.21
N LEU A 191 -10.12 3.39 27.22
CA LEU A 191 -11.16 4.39 27.41
C LEU A 191 -12.28 3.88 28.33
N ILE A 192 -12.77 2.66 28.09
CA ILE A 192 -13.84 2.03 28.89
C ILE A 192 -13.37 1.84 30.33
N VAL A 193 -12.15 1.36 30.55
CA VAL A 193 -11.57 1.18 31.88
C VAL A 193 -11.46 2.50 32.64
N VAL A 194 -10.96 3.56 31.99
CA VAL A 194 -10.82 4.90 32.60
C VAL A 194 -12.17 5.48 32.96
N LEU A 195 -13.18 5.35 32.09
CA LEU A 195 -14.56 5.79 32.40
C LEU A 195 -15.16 4.99 33.55
N GLY A 196 -14.92 3.67 33.61
CA GLY A 196 -15.37 2.80 34.69
C GLY A 196 -14.76 3.19 36.04
N ILE A 197 -13.45 3.44 36.07
CA ILE A 197 -12.76 3.91 37.29
C ILE A 197 -13.30 5.27 37.72
N SER A 198 -13.47 6.20 36.78
CA SER A 198 -14.03 7.53 37.05
C SER A 198 -15.43 7.45 37.65
N PHE A 199 -16.29 6.59 37.12
CA PHE A 199 -17.63 6.33 37.64
C PHE A 199 -17.59 5.71 39.05
N PHE A 200 -16.71 4.73 39.30
CA PHE A 200 -16.55 4.08 40.60
C PHE A 200 -16.10 5.07 41.68
N VAL A 201 -15.10 5.92 41.37
CA VAL A 201 -14.61 6.97 42.27
C VAL A 201 -15.76 7.94 42.58
N LEU A 202 -16.52 8.38 41.58
CA LEU A 202 -17.66 9.27 41.76
C LEU A 202 -18.71 8.64 42.68
N SER A 203 -19.04 7.35 42.47
CA SER A 203 -20.04 6.64 43.30
C SER A 203 -19.63 6.52 44.77
N LYS A 204 -18.32 6.41 45.06
CA LYS A 204 -17.78 6.40 46.43
C LYS A 204 -17.80 7.77 47.09
N VAL A 205 -17.59 8.84 46.33
CA VAL A 205 -17.58 10.23 46.83
C VAL A 205 -19.02 10.75 47.13
N ILE A 206 -20.03 10.22 46.42
CA ILE A 206 -21.44 10.60 46.61
C ILE A 206 -22.07 9.87 47.78
N ARG A 207 -21.57 8.69 48.14
CA ARG A 207 -22.01 7.92 49.30
C ARG A 207 -21.36 8.45 50.59
#